data_90a9072d1f163c88c39337ec983f1a73
#
_entry.id   90a9072d1f163c88c39337ec983f1a73
#
_cell.length_a   1.000
_cell.length_b   1.000
_cell.length_c   1.000
_cell.angle_alpha   90.00
_cell.angle_beta   90.00
_cell.angle_gamma   90.00
#
_symmetry.space_group_name_H-M   'P 1'
#
loop_
_entity.id
_entity.type
_entity.pdbx_description
1 polymer ?
#
loop_
_entity_poly.entity_id
_entity_poly.type
_entity_poly.pdbx_seq_one_letter_code
_entity_poly.pdbx_strand_id
1 'polypeptide(L)'
;EDTLQLNMLAQENNVTAIVDCGVAPGMSNLVLGRYNEEMKIDNFECYVGGLPKIRKKPFEYKAPFSPVDVIEEYTRPARLVENGQIVTRAALTEIELMEFEGVGTLEAFNTDGLRSILHTMQHIPNMKEKTLRYPGHCEMIIALQRSGFFNRNSIVCKGIDISPLEYTSAILFKEWKLQPGEEEFTVMKIVVQGEQEGKRKTIEYSLLDYYDAQSQTTSMARSTGYTCTAAVHLIAQKLF
;
A
#
# COMPACT_ATOMS: atom_id res chain seq x y z
N GLU A 1 2.69 -13.61 4.03
CA GLU A 1 3.40 -14.93 3.97
C GLU A 1 2.78 -15.92 4.95
N ASP A 2 2.58 -15.52 6.19
CA ASP A 2 2.03 -16.42 7.21
C ASP A 2 0.62 -16.93 6.88
N THR A 3 -0.20 -16.09 6.22
CA THR A 3 -1.56 -16.48 5.80
C THR A 3 -1.57 -17.57 4.73
N LEU A 4 -0.60 -17.59 3.82
CA LEU A 4 -0.49 -18.64 2.79
C LEU A 4 -0.07 -20.00 3.39
N GLN A 5 0.63 -20.00 4.52
CA GLN A 5 0.99 -21.22 5.25
C GLN A 5 -0.24 -21.90 5.87
N LEU A 6 -1.32 -21.17 6.10
CA LEU A 6 -2.59 -21.69 6.63
C LEU A 6 -3.47 -22.38 5.55
N ASN A 7 -3.03 -22.44 4.30
CA ASN A 7 -3.82 -22.98 3.20
C ASN A 7 -4.26 -24.44 3.45
N MET A 8 -3.36 -25.29 3.91
CA MET A 8 -3.70 -26.70 4.23
C MET A 8 -4.73 -26.76 5.37
N LEU A 9 -4.54 -25.98 6.43
CA LEU A 9 -5.49 -25.94 7.54
C LEU A 9 -6.88 -25.46 7.11
N ALA A 10 -6.95 -24.45 6.22
CA ALA A 10 -8.20 -23.99 5.67
C ALA A 10 -8.91 -25.07 4.83
N GLN A 11 -8.17 -25.77 3.99
CA GLN A 11 -8.71 -26.89 3.20
C GLN A 11 -9.22 -28.03 4.06
N GLU A 12 -8.46 -28.47 5.06
CA GLU A 12 -8.85 -29.54 5.98
C GLU A 12 -10.14 -29.23 6.75
N ASN A 13 -10.39 -27.95 7.02
CA ASN A 13 -11.57 -27.49 7.74
C ASN A 13 -12.71 -26.95 6.83
N ASN A 14 -12.57 -27.08 5.50
CA ASN A 14 -13.52 -26.53 4.53
C ASN A 14 -13.81 -25.03 4.72
N VAL A 15 -12.77 -24.25 5.04
CA VAL A 15 -12.84 -22.80 5.21
C VAL A 15 -12.26 -22.13 3.98
N THR A 16 -12.99 -21.15 3.43
CA THR A 16 -12.45 -20.25 2.40
C THR A 16 -11.93 -19.00 3.07
N ALA A 17 -10.65 -18.68 2.85
CA ALA A 17 -10.01 -17.46 3.32
C ALA A 17 -9.49 -16.67 2.13
N ILE A 18 -9.95 -15.43 1.97
CA ILE A 18 -9.46 -14.52 0.94
C ILE A 18 -8.57 -13.47 1.61
N VAL A 19 -7.35 -13.36 1.16
CA VAL A 19 -6.36 -12.39 1.65
C VAL A 19 -6.23 -11.22 0.65
N ASP A 20 -5.59 -10.13 1.09
CA ASP A 20 -5.33 -8.97 0.24
C ASP A 20 -6.62 -8.38 -0.38
N CYS A 21 -7.64 -8.15 0.45
CA CYS A 21 -8.95 -7.63 0.06
C CYS A 21 -9.12 -6.14 0.42
N GLY A 22 -8.04 -5.35 0.30
CA GLY A 22 -8.06 -3.91 0.53
C GLY A 22 -8.09 -3.08 -0.75
N VAL A 23 -7.47 -1.90 -0.69
CA VAL A 23 -7.27 -1.04 -1.88
C VAL A 23 -6.06 -1.54 -2.66
N ALA A 24 -4.90 -1.55 -2.02
CA ALA A 24 -3.66 -2.11 -2.53
C ALA A 24 -2.84 -2.62 -1.33
N PRO A 25 -2.71 -3.94 -1.21
CA PRO A 25 -3.23 -4.98 -2.10
C PRO A 25 -4.75 -5.21 -1.98
N GLY A 26 -5.39 -5.52 -3.11
CA GLY A 26 -6.81 -5.83 -3.17
C GLY A 26 -7.45 -5.37 -4.47
N MET A 27 -7.97 -4.15 -4.55
CA MET A 27 -8.51 -3.59 -5.79
C MET A 27 -7.47 -3.61 -6.92
N SER A 28 -6.22 -3.31 -6.62
CA SER A 28 -5.08 -3.42 -7.54
C SER A 28 -4.91 -4.85 -8.07
N ASN A 29 -5.08 -5.85 -7.21
CA ASN A 29 -4.95 -7.26 -7.56
C ASN A 29 -6.08 -7.73 -8.46
N LEU A 30 -7.32 -7.23 -8.23
CA LEU A 30 -8.47 -7.54 -9.09
C LEU A 30 -8.27 -7.02 -10.51
N VAL A 31 -7.75 -5.79 -10.66
CA VAL A 31 -7.40 -5.22 -11.98
C VAL A 31 -6.34 -6.07 -12.66
N LEU A 32 -5.27 -6.42 -11.95
CA LEU A 32 -4.21 -7.29 -12.49
C LEU A 32 -4.77 -8.64 -12.91
N GLY A 33 -5.55 -9.31 -12.06
CA GLY A 33 -6.15 -10.61 -12.32
C GLY A 33 -7.03 -10.60 -13.57
N ARG A 34 -7.85 -9.56 -13.75
CA ARG A 34 -8.67 -9.41 -14.95
C ARG A 34 -7.83 -9.41 -16.23
N TYR A 35 -6.77 -8.58 -16.28
CA TYR A 35 -5.95 -8.49 -17.49
C TYR A 35 -5.02 -9.68 -17.67
N ASN A 36 -4.71 -10.41 -16.62
CA ASN A 36 -3.97 -11.66 -16.70
C ASN A 36 -4.70 -12.72 -17.54
N GLU A 37 -6.04 -12.68 -17.58
CA GLU A 37 -6.86 -13.57 -18.43
C GLU A 37 -6.92 -13.08 -19.89
N GLU A 38 -6.66 -11.82 -20.15
CA GLU A 38 -6.88 -11.18 -21.45
C GLU A 38 -5.59 -10.95 -22.25
N MET A 39 -4.43 -10.85 -21.58
CA MET A 39 -3.17 -10.50 -22.22
C MET A 39 -1.96 -11.12 -21.52
N LYS A 40 -0.86 -11.24 -22.27
CA LYS A 40 0.44 -11.57 -21.67
C LYS A 40 1.03 -10.32 -21.06
N ILE A 41 1.05 -10.26 -19.73
CA ILE A 41 1.56 -9.10 -18.98
C ILE A 41 3.07 -9.16 -18.85
N ASP A 42 3.75 -8.04 -19.12
CA ASP A 42 5.20 -7.88 -18.97
C ASP A 42 5.55 -6.96 -17.80
N ASN A 43 4.65 -6.02 -17.45
CA ASN A 43 4.89 -5.04 -16.39
C ASN A 43 3.61 -4.70 -15.66
N PHE A 44 3.69 -4.66 -14.35
CA PHE A 44 2.62 -4.20 -13.45
C PHE A 44 3.17 -3.17 -12.47
N GLU A 45 2.52 -2.04 -12.39
CA GLU A 45 2.86 -0.98 -11.45
C GLU A 45 1.61 -0.53 -10.71
N CYS A 46 1.71 -0.39 -9.39
CA CYS A 46 0.69 0.20 -8.55
C CYS A 46 1.27 1.33 -7.72
N TYR A 47 0.60 2.46 -7.74
CA TYR A 47 0.92 3.64 -6.94
C TYR A 47 -0.31 4.00 -6.13
N VAL A 48 -0.21 4.04 -4.80
CA VAL A 48 -1.38 4.23 -3.93
C VAL A 48 -1.05 5.11 -2.74
N GLY A 49 -1.99 5.96 -2.32
CA GLY A 49 -1.84 6.76 -1.12
C GLY A 49 -3.18 7.19 -0.54
N GLY A 50 -3.24 7.24 0.80
CA GLY A 50 -4.28 7.93 1.55
C GLY A 50 -3.69 9.21 2.13
N LEU A 51 -4.27 10.37 1.81
CA LEU A 51 -3.68 11.66 2.10
C LEU A 51 -4.71 12.61 2.70
N PRO A 52 -4.33 13.45 3.68
CA PRO A 52 -5.23 14.47 4.20
C PRO A 52 -5.50 15.52 3.12
N LYS A 53 -6.75 15.97 3.02
CA LYS A 53 -7.14 17.06 2.14
C LYS A 53 -6.47 18.39 2.55
N ILE A 54 -6.34 18.62 3.86
CA ILE A 54 -5.68 19.81 4.40
C ILE A 54 -4.26 19.45 4.83
N ARG A 55 -3.29 20.02 4.13
CA ARG A 55 -1.86 19.82 4.40
C ARG A 55 -1.42 20.65 5.61
N LYS A 56 -0.99 20.00 6.68
CA LYS A 56 -0.48 20.65 7.90
C LYS A 56 0.98 20.26 8.13
N LYS A 57 1.85 21.26 8.23
CA LYS A 57 3.25 21.04 8.62
C LYS A 57 3.33 20.43 10.03
N PRO A 58 4.40 19.65 10.37
CA PRO A 58 5.57 19.43 9.53
C PRO A 58 5.40 18.33 8.48
N PHE A 59 4.61 17.29 8.73
CA PHE A 59 4.59 16.07 7.90
C PHE A 59 3.65 16.15 6.69
N GLU A 60 2.67 17.06 6.72
CA GLU A 60 1.61 17.12 5.69
C GLU A 60 0.94 15.76 5.45
N TYR A 61 0.84 14.97 6.52
CA TYR A 61 0.34 13.61 6.49
C TYR A 61 -0.60 13.34 7.67
N LYS A 62 -1.63 12.53 7.41
CA LYS A 62 -2.50 11.90 8.40
C LYS A 62 -2.72 10.45 7.97
N ALA A 63 -2.67 9.54 8.93
CA ALA A 63 -2.91 8.13 8.69
C ALA A 63 -4.43 7.83 8.67
N PRO A 64 -4.99 7.47 7.52
CA PRO A 64 -6.40 7.07 7.41
C PRO A 64 -6.64 5.64 7.91
N PHE A 65 -5.58 4.93 8.29
CA PHE A 65 -5.57 3.58 8.83
C PHE A 65 -4.59 3.50 10.02
N SER A 66 -4.22 2.29 10.45
CA SER A 66 -3.36 2.08 11.62
C SER A 66 -1.99 2.78 11.48
N PRO A 67 -1.63 3.71 12.38
CA PRO A 67 -0.31 4.34 12.34
C PRO A 67 0.86 3.37 12.53
N VAL A 68 0.64 2.20 13.13
CA VAL A 68 1.66 1.15 13.26
C VAL A 68 2.04 0.63 11.87
N ASP A 69 1.03 0.36 11.02
CA ASP A 69 1.26 -0.11 9.66
C ASP A 69 1.96 0.94 8.80
N VAL A 70 1.71 2.23 9.06
CA VAL A 70 2.43 3.33 8.41
C VAL A 70 3.93 3.31 8.73
N ILE A 71 4.31 3.06 10.00
CA ILE A 71 5.73 2.92 10.37
C ILE A 71 6.36 1.73 9.65
N GLU A 72 5.61 0.64 9.45
CA GLU A 72 6.10 -0.51 8.70
C GLU A 72 6.36 -0.20 7.23
N GLU A 73 5.55 0.65 6.59
CA GLU A 73 5.80 1.11 5.23
C GLU A 73 7.17 1.82 5.10
N TYR A 74 7.63 2.47 6.16
CA TYR A 74 8.91 3.19 6.17
C TYR A 74 10.11 2.36 6.61
N THR A 75 9.89 1.19 7.21
CA THR A 75 10.96 0.38 7.82
C THR A 75 11.09 -1.01 7.23
N ARG A 76 10.01 -1.57 6.66
CA ARG A 76 10.01 -2.90 6.05
C ARG A 76 10.63 -2.84 4.66
N PRO A 77 11.62 -3.70 4.35
CA PRO A 77 12.13 -3.82 2.99
C PRO A 77 11.01 -4.19 2.00
N ALA A 78 11.00 -3.52 0.85
CA ALA A 78 10.04 -3.75 -0.22
C ALA A 78 10.50 -4.89 -1.14
N ARG A 79 9.63 -5.83 -1.44
CA ARG A 79 9.84 -6.89 -2.42
C ARG A 79 9.20 -6.48 -3.75
N LEU A 80 9.99 -6.54 -4.80
CA LEU A 80 9.61 -6.21 -6.17
C LEU A 80 9.93 -7.40 -7.06
N VAL A 81 9.44 -7.41 -8.29
CA VAL A 81 9.87 -8.38 -9.31
C VAL A 81 10.57 -7.64 -10.42
N GLU A 82 11.81 -8.02 -10.73
CA GLU A 82 12.60 -7.48 -11.81
C GLU A 82 13.15 -8.63 -12.66
N ASN A 83 12.87 -8.61 -13.95
CA ASN A 83 13.28 -9.65 -14.89
C ASN A 83 12.94 -11.08 -14.43
N GLY A 84 11.76 -11.27 -13.84
CA GLY A 84 11.28 -12.55 -13.33
C GLY A 84 11.89 -13.00 -12.00
N GLN A 85 12.64 -12.14 -11.33
CA GLN A 85 13.25 -12.44 -10.03
C GLN A 85 12.72 -11.52 -8.94
N ILE A 86 12.41 -12.11 -7.78
CA ILE A 86 12.06 -11.30 -6.61
C ILE A 86 13.34 -10.63 -6.10
N VAL A 87 13.31 -9.31 -6.07
CA VAL A 87 14.39 -8.47 -5.53
C VAL A 87 13.88 -7.72 -4.32
N THR A 88 14.78 -7.44 -3.38
CA THR A 88 14.46 -6.68 -2.17
C THR A 88 15.16 -5.33 -2.21
N ARG A 89 14.41 -4.27 -1.98
CA ARG A 89 14.90 -2.88 -1.85
C ARG A 89 14.63 -2.38 -0.44
N ALA A 90 15.45 -1.47 0.05
CA ALA A 90 15.13 -0.78 1.30
C ALA A 90 13.85 0.05 1.12
N ALA A 91 13.06 0.21 2.18
CA ALA A 91 11.94 1.15 2.17
C ALA A 91 12.44 2.58 1.91
N LEU A 92 11.55 3.46 1.47
CA LEU A 92 11.87 4.87 1.17
C LEU A 92 13.00 5.05 0.13
N THR A 93 13.13 4.11 -0.82
CA THR A 93 14.09 4.19 -1.93
C THR A 93 13.40 4.42 -3.27
N GLU A 94 14.19 4.78 -4.27
CA GLU A 94 13.71 5.04 -5.63
C GLU A 94 12.55 6.03 -5.68
N ILE A 95 12.70 7.11 -4.90
CA ILE A 95 11.68 8.16 -4.80
C ILE A 95 11.57 8.87 -6.15
N GLU A 96 10.34 9.00 -6.64
CA GLU A 96 10.04 9.70 -7.88
C GLU A 96 8.87 10.67 -7.68
N LEU A 97 8.88 11.79 -8.39
CA LEU A 97 7.78 12.75 -8.41
C LEU A 97 6.84 12.40 -9.56
N MET A 98 5.55 12.34 -9.26
CA MET A 98 4.51 11.98 -10.23
C MET A 98 3.35 12.97 -10.14
N GLU A 99 2.79 13.33 -11.30
CA GLU A 99 1.60 14.16 -11.38
C GLU A 99 0.33 13.31 -11.36
N PHE A 100 -0.63 13.72 -10.55
CA PHE A 100 -1.96 13.12 -10.46
C PHE A 100 -3.01 14.18 -10.72
N GLU A 101 -3.90 13.89 -11.67
CA GLU A 101 -5.00 14.78 -12.01
C GLU A 101 -5.90 15.03 -10.80
N GLY A 102 -6.23 16.29 -10.53
CA GLY A 102 -7.04 16.70 -9.38
C GLY A 102 -6.32 16.73 -8.03
N VAL A 103 -5.05 16.30 -7.98
CA VAL A 103 -4.23 16.27 -6.74
C VAL A 103 -2.97 17.10 -6.88
N GLY A 104 -2.31 17.05 -8.05
CA GLY A 104 -0.99 17.65 -8.31
C GLY A 104 0.15 16.66 -8.08
N THR A 105 1.35 17.19 -7.81
CA THR A 105 2.56 16.39 -7.63
C THR A 105 2.55 15.64 -6.31
N LEU A 106 2.82 14.34 -6.38
CA LEU A 106 3.10 13.47 -5.22
C LEU A 106 4.46 12.82 -5.36
N GLU A 107 5.07 12.42 -4.25
CA GLU A 107 6.27 11.57 -4.24
C GLU A 107 5.87 10.11 -4.01
N ALA A 108 6.40 9.22 -4.85
CA ALA A 108 6.20 7.78 -4.80
C ALA A 108 7.49 7.11 -4.33
N PHE A 109 7.40 6.15 -3.42
CA PHE A 109 8.54 5.40 -2.89
C PHE A 109 8.22 3.91 -2.72
N ASN A 110 9.23 3.06 -2.80
CA ASN A 110 9.07 1.61 -2.70
C ASN A 110 8.48 1.17 -1.35
N THR A 111 7.42 0.38 -1.42
CA THR A 111 6.77 -0.30 -0.28
C THR A 111 6.48 -1.77 -0.59
N ASP A 112 6.31 -2.60 0.46
CA ASP A 112 6.10 -4.04 0.33
C ASP A 112 4.62 -4.38 0.13
N GLY A 113 4.01 -3.86 -0.91
CA GLY A 113 2.58 -3.98 -1.17
C GLY A 113 2.15 -5.06 -2.16
N LEU A 114 3.07 -5.68 -2.89
CA LEU A 114 2.72 -6.74 -3.85
C LEU A 114 2.14 -8.00 -3.16
N ARG A 115 2.61 -8.34 -1.96
CA ARG A 115 2.05 -9.39 -1.10
C ARG A 115 1.77 -10.72 -1.82
N SER A 116 0.50 -11.13 -1.90
CA SER A 116 0.10 -12.42 -2.47
C SER A 116 0.44 -12.56 -3.96
N ILE A 117 0.44 -11.47 -4.73
CA ILE A 117 0.73 -11.55 -6.17
C ILE A 117 2.19 -11.92 -6.45
N LEU A 118 3.12 -11.75 -5.51
CA LEU A 118 4.47 -12.31 -5.62
C LEU A 118 4.46 -13.83 -5.79
N HIS A 119 3.42 -14.50 -5.30
CA HIS A 119 3.28 -15.96 -5.34
C HIS A 119 2.31 -16.42 -6.43
N THR A 120 1.26 -15.65 -6.70
CA THR A 120 0.21 -16.04 -7.65
C THR A 120 0.47 -15.58 -9.07
N MET A 121 1.34 -14.56 -9.28
CA MET A 121 1.64 -13.95 -10.57
C MET A 121 3.13 -14.04 -10.93
N GLN A 122 3.80 -15.15 -10.60
CA GLN A 122 5.24 -15.35 -10.80
C GLN A 122 5.68 -15.31 -12.27
N HIS A 123 4.76 -15.48 -13.20
CA HIS A 123 5.03 -15.40 -14.65
C HIS A 123 5.18 -13.97 -15.17
N ILE A 124 4.81 -12.96 -14.37
CA ILE A 124 4.97 -11.55 -14.75
C ILE A 124 6.41 -11.11 -14.43
N PRO A 125 7.19 -10.69 -15.43
CA PRO A 125 8.61 -10.44 -15.23
C PRO A 125 8.93 -9.16 -14.46
N ASN A 126 8.03 -8.18 -14.42
CA ASN A 126 8.27 -6.93 -13.69
C ASN A 126 7.03 -6.50 -12.94
N MET A 127 7.16 -6.34 -11.62
CA MET A 127 6.07 -5.85 -10.75
C MET A 127 6.63 -4.95 -9.65
N LYS A 128 5.97 -3.83 -9.41
CA LYS A 128 6.28 -2.93 -8.29
C LYS A 128 5.03 -2.31 -7.69
N GLU A 129 5.12 -1.98 -6.41
CA GLU A 129 4.18 -1.11 -5.73
C GLU A 129 4.93 0.01 -5.02
N LYS A 130 4.37 1.21 -5.07
CA LYS A 130 4.88 2.39 -4.38
C LYS A 130 3.77 3.10 -3.63
N THR A 131 4.10 3.54 -2.43
CA THR A 131 3.22 4.41 -1.64
C THR A 131 3.43 5.86 -2.02
N LEU A 132 2.35 6.64 -1.99
CA LEU A 132 2.31 8.05 -2.35
C LEU A 132 2.22 8.94 -1.12
N ARG A 133 2.99 10.04 -1.11
CA ARG A 133 2.94 11.11 -0.10
C ARG A 133 3.07 12.47 -0.78
N TYR A 134 2.77 13.54 -0.04
CA TYR A 134 3.10 14.89 -0.50
C TYR A 134 4.61 15.11 -0.55
N PRO A 135 5.13 15.89 -1.53
CA PRO A 135 6.56 16.12 -1.68
C PRO A 135 7.23 16.68 -0.42
N GLY A 136 8.38 16.10 -0.05
CA GLY A 136 9.15 16.42 1.13
C GLY A 136 8.85 15.58 2.37
N HIS A 137 7.80 14.75 2.34
CA HIS A 137 7.51 13.84 3.45
C HIS A 137 8.60 12.76 3.59
N CYS A 138 9.01 12.15 2.48
CA CYS A 138 10.04 11.11 2.50
C CYS A 138 11.36 11.61 3.06
N GLU A 139 11.77 12.83 2.71
CA GLU A 139 13.01 13.44 3.23
C GLU A 139 12.98 13.53 4.77
N MET A 140 11.88 13.97 5.35
CA MET A 140 11.72 14.04 6.81
C MET A 140 11.78 12.65 7.46
N ILE A 141 11.11 11.66 6.88
CA ILE A 141 11.13 10.30 7.42
C ILE A 141 12.51 9.67 7.30
N ILE A 142 13.21 9.88 6.19
CA ILE A 142 14.60 9.44 6.00
C ILE A 142 15.53 10.08 7.03
N ALA A 143 15.36 11.37 7.34
CA ALA A 143 16.13 12.04 8.37
C ALA A 143 15.91 11.38 9.74
N LEU A 144 14.68 11.09 10.13
CA LEU A 144 14.38 10.38 11.37
C LEU A 144 14.98 8.96 11.37
N GLN A 145 14.84 8.22 10.27
CA GLN A 145 15.38 6.87 10.12
C GLN A 145 16.90 6.85 10.27
N ARG A 146 17.61 7.72 9.54
CA ARG A 146 19.08 7.81 9.58
C ARG A 146 19.61 8.28 10.92
N SER A 147 18.84 9.08 11.65
CA SER A 147 19.18 9.52 13.00
C SER A 147 18.90 8.47 14.08
N GLY A 148 18.36 7.31 13.72
CA GLY A 148 18.14 6.18 14.64
C GLY A 148 16.80 6.20 15.37
N PHE A 149 15.87 7.10 15.03
CA PHE A 149 14.56 7.19 15.70
C PHE A 149 13.71 5.92 15.48
N PHE A 150 13.96 5.13 14.43
CA PHE A 150 13.27 3.86 14.17
C PHE A 150 14.10 2.63 14.53
N ASN A 151 15.20 2.78 15.29
CA ASN A 151 15.97 1.66 15.77
C ASN A 151 15.18 0.83 16.78
N ARG A 152 15.25 -0.50 16.65
CA ARG A 152 14.61 -1.46 17.57
C ARG A 152 15.42 -1.70 18.83
N ASN A 153 16.73 -1.47 18.77
CA ASN A 153 17.63 -1.66 19.91
C ASN A 153 17.47 -0.49 20.90
N SER A 154 17.22 -0.83 22.16
CA SER A 154 17.11 0.16 23.22
C SER A 154 18.40 0.94 23.41
N ILE A 155 18.26 2.22 23.82
CA ILE A 155 19.35 3.10 24.24
C ILE A 155 19.14 3.48 25.70
N VAL A 156 20.23 3.67 26.44
CA VAL A 156 20.16 4.15 27.82
C VAL A 156 20.13 5.68 27.83
N CYS A 157 19.05 6.24 28.35
CA CYS A 157 18.91 7.68 28.55
C CYS A 157 18.68 7.96 30.05
N LYS A 158 19.64 8.63 30.71
CA LYS A 158 19.56 8.94 32.15
C LYS A 158 19.29 7.71 33.04
N GLY A 159 19.86 6.55 32.68
CA GLY A 159 19.68 5.30 33.41
C GLY A 159 18.37 4.55 33.13
N ILE A 160 17.59 4.99 32.15
CA ILE A 160 16.36 4.34 31.71
C ILE A 160 16.57 3.77 30.31
N ASP A 161 16.20 2.51 30.11
CA ASP A 161 16.18 1.88 28.80
C ASP A 161 14.99 2.38 28.00
N ILE A 162 15.25 2.95 26.82
CA ILE A 162 14.25 3.48 25.92
C ILE A 162 14.38 2.81 24.56
N SER A 163 13.27 2.28 24.02
CA SER A 163 13.17 1.86 22.61
C SER A 163 12.94 3.09 21.73
N PRO A 164 13.89 3.49 20.85
CA PRO A 164 13.69 4.63 19.97
C PRO A 164 12.45 4.48 19.09
N LEU A 165 12.22 3.29 18.53
CA LEU A 165 11.07 3.00 17.69
C LEU A 165 9.74 3.20 18.45
N GLU A 166 9.60 2.65 19.65
CA GLU A 166 8.37 2.75 20.44
C GLU A 166 8.09 4.19 20.86
N TYR A 167 9.13 4.90 21.32
CA TYR A 167 9.02 6.29 21.72
C TYR A 167 8.62 7.19 20.54
N THR A 168 9.30 7.05 19.41
CA THR A 168 9.00 7.80 18.18
C THR A 168 7.60 7.48 17.67
N SER A 169 7.21 6.22 17.67
CA SER A 169 5.88 5.78 17.27
C SER A 169 4.78 6.43 18.13
N ALA A 170 4.97 6.48 19.44
CA ALA A 170 4.01 7.11 20.35
C ALA A 170 3.80 8.61 20.06
N ILE A 171 4.87 9.32 19.67
CA ILE A 171 4.79 10.73 19.25
C ILE A 171 4.09 10.85 17.90
N LEU A 172 4.56 10.10 16.89
CA LEU A 172 4.04 10.17 15.52
C LEU A 172 2.58 9.72 15.43
N PHE A 173 2.17 8.73 16.19
CA PHE A 173 0.77 8.27 16.18
C PHE A 173 -0.19 9.36 16.67
N LYS A 174 0.23 10.15 17.66
CA LYS A 174 -0.57 11.29 18.11
C LYS A 174 -0.69 12.35 17.02
N GLU A 175 0.42 12.63 16.32
CA GLU A 175 0.48 13.64 15.27
C GLU A 175 -0.28 13.18 14.00
N TRP A 176 -0.10 11.90 13.60
CA TRP A 176 -0.66 11.38 12.35
C TRP A 176 -2.09 10.86 12.45
N LYS A 177 -2.60 10.64 13.65
CA LYS A 177 -3.97 10.14 13.80
C LYS A 177 -4.95 11.11 13.13
N LEU A 178 -5.70 10.59 12.16
CA LEU A 178 -6.81 11.31 11.56
C LEU A 178 -7.89 11.53 12.61
N GLN A 179 -8.32 12.77 12.79
CA GLN A 179 -9.34 13.12 13.77
C GLN A 179 -10.74 13.02 13.14
N PRO A 180 -11.80 12.81 13.96
CA PRO A 180 -13.16 12.87 13.47
C PRO A 180 -13.44 14.17 12.71
N GLY A 181 -13.97 14.06 11.49
CA GLY A 181 -14.26 15.21 10.64
C GLY A 181 -13.06 15.76 9.85
N GLU A 182 -11.84 15.24 10.03
CA GLU A 182 -10.74 15.53 9.11
C GLU A 182 -10.96 14.77 7.79
N GLU A 183 -11.03 15.51 6.70
CA GLU A 183 -11.24 14.93 5.38
C GLU A 183 -9.91 14.41 4.80
N GLU A 184 -9.99 13.27 4.16
CA GLU A 184 -8.89 12.65 3.43
C GLU A 184 -9.37 12.20 2.04
N PHE A 185 -8.45 11.76 1.22
CA PHE A 185 -8.75 11.13 -0.07
C PHE A 185 -7.80 9.96 -0.31
N THR A 186 -8.27 9.02 -1.12
CA THR A 186 -7.48 7.92 -1.65
C THR A 186 -7.17 8.19 -3.11
N VAL A 187 -5.90 8.13 -3.45
CA VAL A 187 -5.43 8.21 -4.83
C VAL A 187 -4.69 6.94 -5.20
N MET A 188 -4.98 6.38 -6.37
CA MET A 188 -4.28 5.21 -6.88
C MET A 188 -4.13 5.30 -8.40
N LYS A 189 -2.97 4.87 -8.89
CA LYS A 189 -2.72 4.64 -10.32
C LYS A 189 -2.21 3.22 -10.49
N ILE A 190 -2.81 2.49 -11.43
CA ILE A 190 -2.38 1.15 -11.81
C ILE A 190 -2.00 1.19 -13.28
N VAL A 191 -0.85 0.62 -13.61
CA VAL A 191 -0.37 0.47 -14.99
C VAL A 191 -0.12 -1.00 -15.27
N VAL A 192 -0.80 -1.54 -16.28
CA VAL A 192 -0.60 -2.91 -16.78
C VAL A 192 -0.11 -2.81 -18.22
N GLN A 193 1.05 -3.38 -18.50
CA GLN A 193 1.64 -3.37 -19.83
C GLN A 193 1.93 -4.79 -20.29
N GLY A 194 1.74 -5.04 -21.58
CA GLY A 194 1.97 -6.37 -22.13
C GLY A 194 1.57 -6.47 -23.58
N GLU A 195 1.19 -7.68 -23.99
CA GLU A 195 0.81 -7.98 -25.36
C GLU A 195 -0.57 -8.67 -25.39
N GLN A 196 -1.47 -8.18 -26.22
CA GLN A 196 -2.75 -8.77 -26.52
C GLN A 196 -2.91 -8.93 -28.04
N GLU A 197 -3.17 -10.14 -28.52
CA GLU A 197 -3.34 -10.45 -29.96
C GLU A 197 -2.16 -9.96 -30.82
N GLY A 198 -0.92 -10.11 -30.33
CA GLY A 198 0.31 -9.70 -31.04
C GLY A 198 0.58 -8.20 -31.02
N LYS A 199 -0.17 -7.39 -30.26
CA LYS A 199 -0.01 -5.95 -30.18
C LYS A 199 0.36 -5.51 -28.77
N ARG A 200 1.32 -4.60 -28.66
CA ARG A 200 1.66 -3.95 -27.38
C ARG A 200 0.46 -3.13 -26.88
N LYS A 201 0.16 -3.26 -25.61
CA LYS A 201 -0.95 -2.57 -24.95
C LYS A 201 -0.50 -2.05 -23.59
N THR A 202 -0.96 -0.85 -23.27
CA THR A 202 -0.84 -0.25 -21.95
C THR A 202 -2.23 0.10 -21.44
N ILE A 203 -2.55 -0.37 -20.25
CA ILE A 203 -3.80 -0.09 -19.58
C ILE A 203 -3.48 0.74 -18.34
N GLU A 204 -4.17 1.84 -18.16
CA GLU A 204 -4.06 2.68 -16.98
C GLU A 204 -5.40 2.79 -16.28
N TYR A 205 -5.40 2.60 -14.96
CA TYR A 205 -6.52 2.92 -14.08
C TYR A 205 -6.12 4.03 -13.13
N SER A 206 -7.02 4.96 -12.92
CA SER A 206 -6.87 6.00 -11.91
C SER A 206 -8.06 5.97 -10.96
N LEU A 207 -7.77 6.04 -9.68
CA LEU A 207 -8.75 6.23 -8.62
C LEU A 207 -8.43 7.55 -7.92
N LEU A 208 -9.44 8.38 -7.75
CA LEU A 208 -9.41 9.51 -6.84
C LEU A 208 -10.76 9.55 -6.13
N ASP A 209 -10.77 9.15 -4.88
CA ASP A 209 -11.96 9.07 -4.04
C ASP A 209 -11.77 9.92 -2.78
N TYR A 210 -12.82 10.63 -2.37
CA TYR A 210 -12.76 11.59 -1.28
C TYR A 210 -13.60 11.13 -0.07
N TYR A 211 -13.30 11.70 1.09
CA TYR A 211 -14.14 11.60 2.27
C TYR A 211 -15.61 11.88 1.93
N ASP A 212 -16.49 11.00 2.40
CA ASP A 212 -17.93 11.20 2.25
C ASP A 212 -18.52 11.88 3.48
N ALA A 213 -18.86 13.14 3.32
CA ALA A 213 -19.44 13.97 4.39
C ALA A 213 -20.83 13.51 4.83
N GLN A 214 -21.60 12.86 3.95
CA GLN A 214 -22.95 12.39 4.28
C GLN A 214 -22.90 11.18 5.22
N SER A 215 -22.09 10.19 4.92
CA SER A 215 -21.90 9.01 5.76
C SER A 215 -20.82 9.19 6.83
N GLN A 216 -20.10 10.31 6.83
CA GLN A 216 -18.94 10.59 7.68
C GLN A 216 -17.87 9.48 7.60
N THR A 217 -17.68 8.93 6.41
CA THR A 217 -16.79 7.79 6.18
C THR A 217 -15.58 8.21 5.36
N THR A 218 -14.40 7.77 5.79
CA THR A 218 -13.16 8.02 5.06
C THR A 218 -13.16 7.29 3.72
N SER A 219 -12.49 7.87 2.74
CA SER A 219 -12.29 7.25 1.43
C SER A 219 -11.58 5.91 1.55
N MET A 220 -10.50 5.85 2.36
CA MET A 220 -9.75 4.62 2.59
C MET A 220 -10.62 3.51 3.19
N ALA A 221 -11.50 3.83 4.14
CA ALA A 221 -12.41 2.84 4.74
C ALA A 221 -13.41 2.31 3.71
N ARG A 222 -13.99 3.20 2.88
CA ARG A 222 -14.96 2.79 1.84
C ARG A 222 -14.29 1.94 0.77
N SER A 223 -13.22 2.42 0.17
CA SER A 223 -12.53 1.71 -0.93
C SER A 223 -11.99 0.35 -0.49
N THR A 224 -11.45 0.24 0.73
CA THR A 224 -11.10 -1.05 1.36
C THR A 224 -12.34 -1.93 1.56
N GLY A 225 -13.39 -1.37 2.15
CA GLY A 225 -14.62 -2.09 2.44
C GLY A 225 -15.34 -2.62 1.21
N TYR A 226 -15.34 -1.87 0.11
CA TYR A 226 -15.97 -2.30 -1.15
C TYR A 226 -15.28 -3.51 -1.75
N THR A 227 -13.95 -3.56 -1.73
CA THR A 227 -13.20 -4.73 -2.21
C THR A 227 -13.53 -5.96 -1.35
N CYS A 228 -13.51 -5.81 -0.04
CA CYS A 228 -13.84 -6.89 0.89
C CYS A 228 -15.28 -7.39 0.71
N THR A 229 -16.26 -6.50 0.63
CA THR A 229 -17.67 -6.87 0.46
C THR A 229 -17.94 -7.50 -0.91
N ALA A 230 -17.24 -7.08 -1.96
CA ALA A 230 -17.30 -7.72 -3.28
C ALA A 230 -16.82 -9.19 -3.20
N ALA A 231 -15.70 -9.45 -2.51
CA ALA A 231 -15.21 -10.81 -2.29
C ALA A 231 -16.22 -11.66 -1.50
N VAL A 232 -16.80 -11.13 -0.42
CA VAL A 232 -17.86 -11.81 0.34
C VAL A 232 -19.07 -12.15 -0.53
N HIS A 233 -19.47 -11.23 -1.41
CA HIS A 233 -20.59 -11.44 -2.33
C HIS A 233 -20.32 -12.58 -3.32
N LEU A 234 -19.11 -12.65 -3.88
CA LEU A 234 -18.69 -13.75 -4.77
C LEU A 234 -18.73 -15.10 -4.06
N ILE A 235 -18.25 -15.18 -2.82
CA ILE A 235 -18.32 -16.41 -2.01
C ILE A 235 -19.78 -16.81 -1.77
N ALA A 236 -20.63 -15.86 -1.36
CA ALA A 236 -22.04 -16.12 -1.08
C ALA A 236 -22.81 -16.64 -2.31
N GLN A 237 -22.41 -16.20 -3.50
CA GLN A 237 -22.97 -16.65 -4.77
C GLN A 237 -22.31 -17.92 -5.33
N LYS A 238 -21.31 -18.48 -4.64
CA LYS A 238 -20.50 -19.63 -5.10
C LYS A 238 -19.80 -19.38 -6.46
N LEU A 239 -19.36 -18.15 -6.66
CA LEU A 239 -18.61 -17.69 -7.83
C LEU A 239 -17.09 -17.62 -7.56
N PHE A 240 -16.67 -18.16 -6.41
CA PHE A 240 -15.28 -18.15 -5.97
C PHE A 240 -14.81 -19.58 -5.67
#